data_2fe4ba26e8def5809bf69731633514e7
#
_entry.id   2fe4ba26e8def5809bf69731633514e7
#
_cell.length_a   1.000
_cell.length_b   1.000
_cell.length_c   1.000
_cell.angle_alpha   90.00
_cell.angle_beta   90.00
_cell.angle_gamma   90.00
#
_symmetry.space_group_name_H-M   'P 1'
#
loop_
_entity.id
_entity.type
_entity.pdbx_description
1 polymer ?
#
loop_
_entity_poly.entity_id
_entity_poly.type
_entity_poly.pdbx_seq_one_letter_code
_entity_poly.pdbx_strand_id
1 'polypeptide(L)'
;MKSSIRFSPLKIAALALAASAPLAVAQLPAGSALSIAPGVAANSASVNVTDPGNHVWVLQSSPNLATWTDVEMWKVHNGNFHRGLSYTPAPGLRLFYRTVFDPAHADIPNTTANALLLPPTLANYAAPVLPPSFLVQPILGQDNTPANNPVTNAAATLGRALFYDKRLSLNQTISCSSCHQQARGFSDGRKFSVGFQGGLTGRNSMGLSNARWYQRRAFFWDERAATLEDQVLQPIQNTTEMGMTLTGLVTRLSAEPYYATLFTNAFGSATVTSDLISRALAQFVRSIISTHTKFDTGAATGFANFTAQENQGRQIFNTVGNCAACHGTDNFVPGPAINNNGLEFPFVDLGRGGITGLTTDNGLFKVPSLRNIELTAPYMHDGRFATLEEVVEFYDHGVVDNPNLSPPLRNPPPGPPTPRRLNLTAVQKAALVAFLKTLTDTTVTSDPKFSDPFNYGD
;
A
#
# COMPACT_ATOMS: atom_id res chain seq x y z
N MET A 1 -22.47 38.18 -21.72
CA MET A 1 -23.33 37.56 -20.71
C MET A 1 -22.49 36.51 -19.95
N LYS A 2 -22.06 36.85 -18.73
CA LYS A 2 -21.30 35.94 -17.85
C LYS A 2 -22.34 35.20 -16.99
N SER A 3 -22.54 33.91 -17.26
CA SER A 3 -23.36 33.04 -16.42
C SER A 3 -22.50 32.52 -15.26
N SER A 4 -22.71 33.05 -14.08
CA SER A 4 -22.12 32.55 -12.84
C SER A 4 -22.98 31.41 -12.32
N ILE A 5 -22.50 30.18 -12.42
CA ILE A 5 -23.10 29.03 -11.72
C ILE A 5 -22.70 29.16 -10.25
N ARG A 6 -23.66 29.54 -9.40
CA ARG A 6 -23.49 29.49 -7.95
C ARG A 6 -23.65 28.03 -7.49
N PHE A 7 -22.58 27.43 -7.05
CA PHE A 7 -22.67 26.20 -6.25
C PHE A 7 -23.23 26.56 -4.87
N SER A 8 -24.41 26.05 -4.58
CA SER A 8 -25.03 26.12 -3.24
C SER A 8 -24.19 25.20 -2.31
N PRO A 9 -23.70 25.70 -1.16
CA PRO A 9 -23.02 24.83 -0.21
C PRO A 9 -24.00 23.80 0.31
N LEU A 10 -23.66 22.52 0.18
CA LEU A 10 -24.38 21.41 0.78
C LEU A 10 -24.42 21.67 2.28
N LYS A 11 -25.62 21.95 2.80
CA LYS A 11 -25.84 22.00 4.26
C LYS A 11 -25.69 20.58 4.77
N ILE A 12 -24.53 20.27 5.35
CA ILE A 12 -24.38 19.13 6.24
C ILE A 12 -25.28 19.46 7.42
N ALA A 13 -26.42 18.80 7.49
CA ALA A 13 -27.33 18.95 8.64
C ALA A 13 -26.57 18.42 9.86
N ALA A 14 -26.21 19.32 10.77
CA ALA A 14 -25.75 18.93 12.08
C ALA A 14 -26.77 17.96 12.67
N LEU A 15 -26.34 16.82 13.15
CA LEU A 15 -27.16 15.80 13.75
C LEU A 15 -27.82 16.40 15.00
N ALA A 16 -29.08 16.83 14.85
CA ALA A 16 -29.93 17.05 16.00
C ALA A 16 -30.33 15.67 16.54
N LEU A 17 -30.04 15.40 17.81
CA LEU A 17 -30.58 14.25 18.53
C LEU A 17 -32.12 14.37 18.49
N ALA A 18 -32.79 13.67 17.59
CA ALA A 18 -34.22 13.46 17.66
C ALA A 18 -34.49 12.29 18.59
N ALA A 19 -34.80 12.60 19.83
CA ALA A 19 -35.39 11.65 20.77
C ALA A 19 -36.83 11.37 20.37
N SER A 20 -37.11 10.17 19.86
CA SER A 20 -38.46 9.62 19.84
C SER A 20 -38.43 8.10 19.71
N ALA A 21 -38.43 7.45 20.83
CA ALA A 21 -38.84 6.15 21.33
C ALA A 21 -37.82 5.66 22.36
N PRO A 22 -38.22 4.98 23.43
CA PRO A 22 -37.30 4.57 24.48
C PRO A 22 -36.53 3.29 24.09
N LEU A 23 -35.58 3.43 23.26
CA LEU A 23 -34.40 2.57 23.28
C LEU A 23 -33.57 3.10 24.45
N ALA A 24 -33.25 2.27 25.42
CA ALA A 24 -32.27 2.61 26.43
C ALA A 24 -31.09 3.28 25.75
N VAL A 25 -30.96 4.60 25.93
CA VAL A 25 -29.79 5.34 25.43
C VAL A 25 -28.63 4.78 26.25
N ALA A 26 -27.88 3.85 25.69
CA ALA A 26 -26.66 3.40 26.31
C ALA A 26 -25.81 4.67 26.54
N GLN A 27 -25.59 5.00 27.80
CA GLN A 27 -24.83 6.19 28.18
C GLN A 27 -23.43 6.01 27.60
N LEU A 28 -22.98 6.98 26.79
CA LEU A 28 -21.64 6.94 26.22
C LEU A 28 -20.61 6.76 27.34
N PRO A 29 -19.55 5.97 27.13
CA PRO A 29 -18.50 5.83 28.10
C PRO A 29 -17.93 7.19 28.51
N ALA A 30 -17.60 7.36 29.79
CA ALA A 30 -17.13 8.64 30.32
C ALA A 30 -15.86 9.08 29.56
N GLY A 31 -15.85 10.32 29.06
CA GLY A 31 -14.75 10.88 28.29
C GLY A 31 -14.81 10.59 26.78
N SER A 32 -15.80 9.80 26.31
CA SER A 32 -15.98 9.55 24.88
C SER A 32 -16.60 10.76 24.18
N ALA A 33 -16.16 11.02 22.97
CA ALA A 33 -16.68 12.04 22.08
C ALA A 33 -16.80 11.53 20.63
N LEU A 34 -17.83 11.99 19.94
CA LEU A 34 -18.04 11.75 18.52
C LEU A 34 -18.03 13.07 17.78
N SER A 35 -17.29 13.15 16.70
CA SER A 35 -17.38 14.27 15.75
C SER A 35 -17.42 13.78 14.31
N ILE A 36 -18.13 14.53 13.46
CA ILE A 36 -18.15 14.32 12.02
C ILE A 36 -17.67 15.60 11.37
N ALA A 37 -16.68 15.50 10.50
CA ALA A 37 -16.13 16.61 9.75
C ALA A 37 -16.23 16.36 8.23
N PRO A 38 -16.33 17.41 7.40
CA PRO A 38 -16.17 17.26 5.97
C PRO A 38 -14.82 16.62 5.65
N GLY A 39 -14.80 15.64 4.75
CA GLY A 39 -13.55 15.06 4.26
C GLY A 39 -12.87 15.99 3.25
N VAL A 40 -11.59 15.75 3.01
CA VAL A 40 -10.76 16.53 2.07
C VAL A 40 -11.19 16.32 0.62
N ALA A 41 -11.64 15.13 0.27
CA ALA A 41 -12.13 14.84 -1.07
C ALA A 41 -13.60 15.29 -1.22
N ALA A 42 -13.97 15.73 -2.41
CA ALA A 42 -15.39 16.01 -2.73
C ALA A 42 -16.24 14.76 -2.43
N ASN A 43 -17.37 14.94 -1.78
CA ASN A 43 -18.26 13.86 -1.34
C ASN A 43 -17.64 12.88 -0.34
N SER A 44 -16.76 13.34 0.52
CA SER A 44 -16.22 12.56 1.63
C SER A 44 -16.55 13.23 2.97
N ALA A 45 -16.63 12.41 4.02
CA ALA A 45 -16.74 12.87 5.40
C ALA A 45 -15.78 12.03 6.25
N SER A 46 -15.38 12.57 7.40
CA SER A 46 -14.66 11.82 8.41
C SER A 46 -15.49 11.71 9.68
N VAL A 47 -15.53 10.50 10.22
CA VAL A 47 -16.12 10.22 11.53
C VAL A 47 -14.98 10.00 12.50
N ASN A 48 -14.97 10.77 13.58
CA ASN A 48 -13.95 10.64 14.62
C ASN A 48 -14.64 10.22 15.92
N VAL A 49 -14.14 9.18 16.53
CA VAL A 49 -14.54 8.73 17.85
C VAL A 49 -13.33 8.88 18.77
N THR A 50 -13.48 9.64 19.83
CA THR A 50 -12.53 9.66 20.95
C THR A 50 -13.11 8.79 22.06
N ASP A 51 -12.36 7.78 22.45
CA ASP A 51 -12.78 6.86 23.51
C ASP A 51 -11.56 6.45 24.33
N PRO A 52 -11.51 6.83 25.60
CA PRO A 52 -10.38 6.49 26.48
C PRO A 52 -10.35 5.00 26.88
N GLY A 53 -11.40 4.24 26.57
CA GLY A 53 -11.54 2.82 26.87
C GLY A 53 -11.33 1.90 25.68
N ASN A 54 -11.52 0.61 25.93
CA ASN A 54 -11.46 -0.46 24.93
C ASN A 54 -12.87 -0.85 24.48
N HIS A 55 -13.63 0.12 24.00
CA HIS A 55 -15.03 -0.12 23.65
C HIS A 55 -15.20 -0.45 22.15
N VAL A 56 -16.26 -1.17 21.85
CA VAL A 56 -16.68 -1.44 20.47
C VAL A 56 -17.69 -0.41 20.02
N TRP A 57 -17.49 0.11 18.82
CA TRP A 57 -18.35 1.07 18.17
C TRP A 57 -18.82 0.54 16.82
N VAL A 58 -20.08 0.72 16.51
CA VAL A 58 -20.67 0.34 15.23
C VAL A 58 -21.01 1.59 14.43
N LEU A 59 -20.47 1.70 13.23
CA LEU A 59 -20.88 2.68 12.25
C LEU A 59 -22.11 2.16 11.52
N GLN A 60 -23.18 2.93 11.53
CA GLN A 60 -24.43 2.59 10.86
C GLN A 60 -24.77 3.64 9.79
N SER A 61 -25.43 3.20 8.73
CA SER A 61 -25.98 4.07 7.70
C SER A 61 -27.50 3.93 7.58
N SER A 62 -28.17 4.98 7.15
CA SER A 62 -29.60 4.98 6.92
C SER A 62 -29.98 5.90 5.74
N PRO A 63 -30.88 5.48 4.85
CA PRO A 63 -31.44 6.35 3.81
C PRO A 63 -32.56 7.25 4.30
N ASN A 64 -33.16 6.99 5.47
CA ASN A 64 -34.41 7.59 5.92
C ASN A 64 -34.46 7.98 7.42
N LEU A 65 -33.35 7.80 8.15
CA LEU A 65 -33.24 8.02 9.61
C LEU A 65 -34.12 7.07 10.47
N ALA A 66 -34.82 6.13 9.86
CA ALA A 66 -35.73 5.21 10.56
C ALA A 66 -35.13 3.77 10.60
N THR A 67 -34.59 3.31 9.48
CA THR A 67 -33.93 1.99 9.38
C THR A 67 -32.45 2.20 9.29
N TRP A 68 -31.68 1.46 10.11
CA TRP A 68 -30.25 1.58 10.20
C TRP A 68 -29.60 0.22 9.87
N THR A 69 -28.57 0.26 9.08
CA THR A 69 -27.80 -0.92 8.68
C THR A 69 -26.35 -0.73 9.14
N ASP A 70 -25.78 -1.75 9.76
CA ASP A 70 -24.39 -1.77 10.16
C ASP A 70 -23.49 -1.71 8.91
N VAL A 71 -22.55 -0.78 8.91
CA VAL A 71 -21.60 -0.58 7.82
C VAL A 71 -20.27 -1.17 8.20
N GLU A 72 -19.86 -0.94 9.44
CA GLU A 72 -18.56 -1.35 9.96
C GLU A 72 -18.60 -1.35 11.49
N MET A 73 -17.98 -2.33 12.09
CA MET A 73 -17.74 -2.40 13.53
C MET A 73 -16.26 -2.20 13.78
N TRP A 74 -15.91 -1.47 14.82
CA TRP A 74 -14.51 -1.31 15.21
C TRP A 74 -14.33 -1.18 16.71
N LYS A 75 -13.20 -1.66 17.19
CA LYS A 75 -12.78 -1.56 18.57
C LYS A 75 -11.79 -0.40 18.72
N VAL A 76 -12.09 0.52 19.61
CA VAL A 76 -11.16 1.59 19.99
C VAL A 76 -10.33 1.10 21.17
N HIS A 77 -9.01 1.08 20.98
CA HIS A 77 -8.06 0.71 22.03
C HIS A 77 -7.39 2.00 22.54
N ASN A 78 -7.87 2.55 23.66
CA ASN A 78 -7.30 3.74 24.31
C ASN A 78 -6.91 4.86 23.32
N GLY A 79 -7.87 5.49 22.66
CA GLY A 79 -7.50 6.56 21.75
C GLY A 79 -8.61 7.05 20.85
N ASN A 80 -8.19 7.73 19.80
CA ASN A 80 -9.05 8.26 18.78
C ASN A 80 -9.18 7.28 17.62
N PHE A 81 -10.37 7.02 17.19
CA PHE A 81 -10.65 6.35 15.93
C PHE A 81 -11.13 7.38 14.91
N HIS A 82 -10.58 7.28 13.70
CA HIS A 82 -10.98 8.13 12.58
C HIS A 82 -11.31 7.26 11.37
N ARG A 83 -12.50 7.43 10.83
CA ARG A 83 -12.94 6.75 9.61
C ARG A 83 -13.25 7.76 8.52
N GLY A 84 -12.49 7.72 7.44
CA GLY A 84 -12.84 8.42 6.21
C GLY A 84 -13.97 7.68 5.49
N LEU A 85 -15.09 8.33 5.27
CA LEU A 85 -16.20 7.83 4.48
C LEU A 85 -16.09 8.42 3.08
N SER A 86 -15.87 7.58 2.08
CA SER A 86 -16.02 7.97 0.67
C SER A 86 -17.37 7.52 0.17
N TYR A 87 -18.11 8.43 -0.42
CA TYR A 87 -19.44 8.12 -0.89
C TYR A 87 -19.66 8.74 -2.27
N THR A 88 -20.06 7.90 -3.21
CA THR A 88 -20.53 8.36 -4.52
C THR A 88 -22.05 8.31 -4.50
N PRO A 89 -22.74 9.46 -4.32
CA PRO A 89 -24.19 9.44 -4.27
C PRO A 89 -24.75 9.06 -5.64
N ALA A 90 -25.63 8.08 -5.67
CA ALA A 90 -26.57 8.00 -6.79
C ALA A 90 -27.41 9.27 -6.81
N PRO A 91 -27.74 9.84 -7.98
CA PRO A 91 -28.53 11.05 -8.05
C PRO A 91 -29.83 10.92 -7.23
N GLY A 92 -30.02 11.82 -6.25
CA GLY A 92 -31.21 11.84 -5.38
C GLY A 92 -31.15 10.99 -4.11
N LEU A 93 -30.09 10.19 -3.90
CA LEU A 93 -29.95 9.40 -2.67
C LEU A 93 -29.30 10.24 -1.56
N ARG A 94 -29.91 10.23 -0.36
CA ARG A 94 -29.31 10.77 0.86
C ARG A 94 -28.96 9.60 1.76
N LEU A 95 -27.72 9.57 2.28
CA LEU A 95 -27.31 8.63 3.31
C LEU A 95 -26.97 9.41 4.59
N PHE A 96 -27.49 8.93 5.69
CA PHE A 96 -27.19 9.41 7.02
C PHE A 96 -26.30 8.39 7.71
N TYR A 97 -25.40 8.86 8.54
CA TYR A 97 -24.48 7.99 9.29
C TYR A 97 -24.59 8.30 10.78
N ARG A 98 -24.45 7.28 11.58
CA ARG A 98 -24.29 7.39 13.04
C ARG A 98 -23.28 6.37 13.54
N THR A 99 -22.75 6.60 14.72
CA THR A 99 -22.03 5.58 15.48
C THR A 99 -22.83 5.21 16.71
N VAL A 100 -22.81 3.93 17.05
CA VAL A 100 -23.47 3.39 18.22
C VAL A 100 -22.41 2.67 19.05
N PHE A 101 -22.39 2.95 20.35
CA PHE A 101 -21.61 2.21 21.33
C PHE A 101 -22.26 0.84 21.54
N ASP A 102 -21.47 -0.23 21.50
CA ASP A 102 -21.92 -1.58 21.79
C ASP A 102 -21.56 -1.95 23.25
N PRO A 103 -22.52 -1.89 24.18
CA PRO A 103 -22.26 -2.21 25.59
C PRO A 103 -21.99 -3.69 25.84
N ALA A 104 -22.32 -4.60 24.91
CA ALA A 104 -22.06 -6.01 25.06
C ALA A 104 -20.57 -6.36 25.00
N HIS A 105 -19.77 -5.46 24.40
CA HIS A 105 -18.32 -5.61 24.27
C HIS A 105 -17.52 -4.56 25.09
N ALA A 106 -18.16 -3.93 26.07
CA ALA A 106 -17.64 -2.76 26.78
C ALA A 106 -16.28 -2.98 27.46
N ASP A 107 -15.99 -4.18 27.97
CA ASP A 107 -14.86 -4.42 28.87
C ASP A 107 -13.96 -5.59 28.43
N ILE A 108 -13.69 -5.72 27.14
CA ILE A 108 -12.77 -6.75 26.68
C ILE A 108 -11.33 -6.34 27.03
N PRO A 109 -10.62 -7.09 27.89
CA PRO A 109 -9.24 -6.78 28.24
C PRO A 109 -8.33 -6.69 27.03
N ASN A 110 -7.41 -5.71 27.01
CA ASN A 110 -6.47 -5.50 25.91
C ASN A 110 -5.30 -6.51 25.97
N THR A 111 -5.61 -7.81 25.95
CA THR A 111 -4.63 -8.89 25.85
C THR A 111 -4.39 -9.26 24.40
N THR A 112 -3.31 -9.98 24.12
CA THR A 112 -3.02 -10.44 22.75
C THR A 112 -4.19 -11.22 22.15
N ALA A 113 -4.80 -12.13 22.92
CA ALA A 113 -5.91 -12.96 22.47
C ALA A 113 -7.20 -12.17 22.14
N ASN A 114 -7.43 -11.04 22.84
CA ASN A 114 -8.60 -10.21 22.65
C ASN A 114 -8.37 -9.09 21.64
N ALA A 115 -7.12 -8.60 21.53
CA ALA A 115 -6.78 -7.50 20.63
C ALA A 115 -6.50 -7.99 19.20
N LEU A 116 -6.02 -9.21 19.03
CA LEU A 116 -5.54 -9.73 17.75
C LEU A 116 -6.11 -11.12 17.44
N LEU A 117 -6.56 -11.30 16.22
CA LEU A 117 -6.96 -12.59 15.63
C LEU A 117 -5.72 -13.30 15.07
N LEU A 118 -4.91 -13.86 15.95
CA LEU A 118 -3.73 -14.62 15.55
C LEU A 118 -4.04 -16.13 15.60
N PRO A 119 -3.58 -16.91 14.60
CA PRO A 119 -3.75 -18.35 14.65
C PRO A 119 -2.95 -18.97 15.81
N PRO A 120 -3.39 -20.09 16.41
CA PRO A 120 -2.67 -20.76 17.48
C PRO A 120 -1.23 -21.15 17.11
N THR A 121 -1.04 -21.55 15.84
CA THR A 121 0.27 -21.76 15.23
C THR A 121 0.54 -20.59 14.30
N LEU A 122 1.65 -19.89 14.51
CA LEU A 122 2.02 -18.73 13.69
C LEU A 122 2.12 -19.12 12.21
N ALA A 123 1.69 -18.22 11.34
CA ALA A 123 1.82 -18.39 9.90
C ALA A 123 3.30 -18.55 9.49
N ASN A 124 3.54 -19.35 8.46
CA ASN A 124 4.89 -19.53 7.93
C ASN A 124 5.30 -18.34 7.04
N TYR A 125 6.11 -17.45 7.60
CA TYR A 125 6.76 -16.34 6.90
C TYR A 125 8.22 -16.63 6.60
N ALA A 126 8.88 -17.43 7.46
CA ALA A 126 10.32 -17.64 7.44
C ALA A 126 10.78 -18.57 6.31
N ALA A 127 9.97 -19.57 5.97
CA ALA A 127 10.31 -20.62 5.01
C ALA A 127 9.23 -20.73 3.90
N PRO A 128 9.06 -19.69 3.06
CA PRO A 128 8.13 -19.75 1.94
C PRO A 128 8.59 -20.79 0.91
N VAL A 129 7.65 -21.44 0.24
CA VAL A 129 7.97 -22.24 -0.94
C VAL A 129 8.25 -21.30 -2.11
N LEU A 130 9.46 -21.37 -2.65
CA LEU A 130 9.91 -20.51 -3.74
C LEU A 130 10.05 -21.30 -5.05
N PRO A 131 9.74 -20.71 -6.21
CA PRO A 131 10.06 -21.29 -7.50
C PRO A 131 11.57 -21.51 -7.66
N PRO A 132 12.01 -22.51 -8.45
CA PRO A 132 13.43 -22.77 -8.64
C PRO A 132 14.26 -21.56 -9.09
N SER A 133 13.69 -20.68 -9.92
CA SER A 133 14.37 -19.46 -10.38
C SER A 133 14.73 -18.47 -9.26
N PHE A 134 14.03 -18.51 -8.11
CA PHE A 134 14.33 -17.68 -6.95
C PHE A 134 15.48 -18.25 -6.08
N LEU A 135 15.82 -19.51 -6.29
CA LEU A 135 16.87 -20.23 -5.54
C LEU A 135 18.23 -20.22 -6.25
N VAL A 136 18.32 -19.60 -7.43
CA VAL A 136 19.53 -19.51 -8.23
C VAL A 136 19.81 -18.06 -8.67
N GLN A 137 21.05 -17.82 -9.13
CA GLN A 137 21.40 -16.51 -9.69
C GLN A 137 20.61 -16.24 -10.98
N PRO A 138 20.24 -14.98 -11.27
CA PRO A 138 20.59 -13.77 -10.52
C PRO A 138 19.63 -13.42 -9.35
N ILE A 139 18.44 -14.03 -9.24
CA ILE A 139 17.42 -13.63 -8.25
C ILE A 139 17.90 -13.90 -6.81
N LEU A 140 18.56 -15.03 -6.57
CA LEU A 140 19.15 -15.33 -5.26
C LEU A 140 20.07 -14.20 -4.76
N GLY A 141 20.86 -13.61 -5.64
CA GLY A 141 21.75 -12.49 -5.31
C GLY A 141 21.03 -11.15 -5.06
N GLN A 142 19.76 -11.04 -5.45
CA GLN A 142 18.94 -9.87 -5.22
C GLN A 142 18.29 -9.85 -3.83
N ASP A 143 18.35 -10.95 -3.07
CA ASP A 143 17.81 -11.03 -1.71
C ASP A 143 18.48 -9.98 -0.81
N ASN A 144 17.69 -9.05 -0.30
CA ASN A 144 18.16 -7.95 0.56
C ASN A 144 17.97 -8.23 2.05
N THR A 145 17.66 -9.47 2.43
CA THR A 145 17.52 -9.87 3.83
C THR A 145 18.87 -9.75 4.54
N PRO A 146 19.01 -8.88 5.57
CA PRO A 146 20.27 -8.75 6.26
C PRO A 146 20.50 -9.91 7.23
N ALA A 147 21.76 -10.33 7.40
CA ALA A 147 22.11 -11.46 8.26
C ALA A 147 21.69 -11.24 9.74
N ASN A 148 21.68 -10.00 10.20
CA ASN A 148 21.28 -9.63 11.56
C ASN A 148 19.78 -9.39 11.73
N ASN A 149 18.97 -9.53 10.66
CA ASN A 149 17.52 -9.44 10.71
C ASN A 149 16.86 -10.46 9.75
N PRO A 150 17.13 -11.78 9.91
CA PRO A 150 16.48 -12.81 9.11
C PRO A 150 14.97 -12.84 9.38
N VAL A 151 14.19 -13.23 8.37
CA VAL A 151 12.73 -13.36 8.55
C VAL A 151 12.43 -14.52 9.48
N THR A 152 11.71 -14.25 10.56
CA THR A 152 11.17 -15.24 11.49
C THR A 152 9.64 -15.15 11.55
N ASN A 153 8.96 -16.25 11.87
CA ASN A 153 7.51 -16.24 11.97
C ASN A 153 7.01 -15.28 13.04
N ALA A 154 7.67 -15.22 14.19
CA ALA A 154 7.27 -14.37 15.30
C ALA A 154 7.47 -12.87 15.00
N ALA A 155 8.63 -12.48 14.45
CA ALA A 155 8.88 -11.08 14.16
C ALA A 155 8.07 -10.58 12.94
N ALA A 156 7.82 -11.42 11.92
CA ALA A 156 6.91 -11.07 10.84
C ALA A 156 5.45 -10.94 11.33
N THR A 157 5.01 -11.76 12.30
CA THR A 157 3.70 -11.62 12.96
C THR A 157 3.59 -10.29 13.72
N LEU A 158 4.62 -9.91 14.49
CA LEU A 158 4.68 -8.58 15.11
C LEU A 158 4.67 -7.48 14.05
N GLY A 159 5.45 -7.64 12.98
CA GLY A 159 5.49 -6.68 11.87
C GLY A 159 4.13 -6.52 11.19
N ARG A 160 3.36 -7.62 11.03
CA ARG A 160 1.99 -7.58 10.54
C ARG A 160 1.09 -6.76 11.47
N ALA A 161 1.14 -6.98 12.79
CA ALA A 161 0.36 -6.19 13.74
C ALA A 161 0.72 -4.69 13.64
N LEU A 162 2.01 -4.35 13.61
CA LEU A 162 2.47 -2.98 13.43
C LEU A 162 2.01 -2.36 12.09
N PHE A 163 2.03 -3.13 11.00
CA PHE A 163 1.66 -2.65 9.66
C PHE A 163 0.18 -2.21 9.58
N TYR A 164 -0.69 -2.85 10.34
CA TYR A 164 -2.12 -2.53 10.38
C TYR A 164 -2.49 -1.58 11.54
N ASP A 165 -1.58 -1.33 12.49
CA ASP A 165 -1.90 -0.53 13.66
C ASP A 165 -1.92 0.97 13.36
N LYS A 166 -3.09 1.56 13.45
CA LYS A 166 -3.30 3.01 13.28
C LYS A 166 -2.63 3.86 14.37
N ARG A 167 -2.24 3.26 15.50
CA ARG A 167 -1.46 3.93 16.56
C ARG A 167 -0.10 4.40 16.08
N LEU A 168 0.38 3.92 14.94
CA LEU A 168 1.63 4.38 14.34
C LEU A 168 1.52 5.79 13.77
N SER A 169 0.32 6.34 13.56
CA SER A 169 0.13 7.75 13.19
C SER A 169 -0.17 8.62 14.40
N LEU A 170 0.15 9.91 14.30
CA LEU A 170 0.05 10.87 15.42
C LEU A 170 -1.37 10.91 16.00
N ASN A 171 -2.38 11.00 15.15
CA ASN A 171 -3.80 11.07 15.51
C ASN A 171 -4.51 9.69 15.46
N GLN A 172 -3.77 8.60 15.25
CA GLN A 172 -4.27 7.22 15.24
C GLN A 172 -5.32 6.95 14.15
N THR A 173 -5.23 7.61 13.00
CA THR A 173 -6.23 7.49 11.94
C THR A 173 -5.80 6.60 10.79
N ILE A 174 -4.50 6.49 10.55
CA ILE A 174 -3.93 5.74 9.44
C ILE A 174 -2.80 4.81 9.92
N SER A 175 -2.58 3.76 9.16
CA SER A 175 -1.49 2.79 9.30
C SER A 175 -0.81 2.58 7.96
N CYS A 176 0.21 1.72 7.89
CA CYS A 176 0.83 1.36 6.60
C CYS A 176 -0.19 0.78 5.62
N SER A 177 -1.15 -0.03 6.12
CA SER A 177 -2.21 -0.63 5.29
C SER A 177 -3.20 0.39 4.71
N SER A 178 -3.25 1.61 5.22
CA SER A 178 -4.09 2.68 4.66
C SER A 178 -3.65 3.08 3.25
N CYS A 179 -2.32 3.01 2.97
CA CYS A 179 -1.72 3.32 1.68
C CYS A 179 -1.18 2.08 0.95
N HIS A 180 -1.02 0.94 1.66
CA HIS A 180 -0.56 -0.32 1.11
C HIS A 180 -1.61 -1.41 1.36
N GLN A 181 -2.70 -1.37 0.57
CA GLN A 181 -3.88 -2.23 0.72
C GLN A 181 -3.62 -3.62 0.16
N GLN A 182 -3.84 -4.67 0.97
CA GLN A 182 -3.63 -6.06 0.56
C GLN A 182 -4.36 -6.41 -0.75
N ALA A 183 -5.64 -6.07 -0.85
CA ALA A 183 -6.46 -6.35 -2.03
C ALA A 183 -5.95 -5.68 -3.33
N ARG A 184 -5.02 -4.72 -3.22
CA ARG A 184 -4.40 -3.99 -4.33
C ARG A 184 -2.92 -4.29 -4.49
N GLY A 185 -2.49 -5.52 -4.16
CA GLY A 185 -1.07 -5.89 -4.23
C GLY A 185 -0.19 -5.04 -3.30
N PHE A 186 -0.75 -4.58 -2.18
CA PHE A 186 -0.11 -3.68 -1.21
C PHE A 186 0.29 -2.31 -1.81
N SER A 187 -0.59 -1.74 -2.64
CA SER A 187 -0.51 -0.38 -3.18
C SER A 187 -1.77 0.41 -2.81
N ASP A 188 -1.83 1.69 -3.17
CA ASP A 188 -3.02 2.54 -3.05
C ASP A 188 -3.70 2.68 -4.42
N GLY A 189 -5.03 2.64 -4.46
CA GLY A 189 -5.80 2.91 -5.68
C GLY A 189 -5.89 4.40 -6.06
N ARG A 190 -5.14 5.27 -5.41
CA ARG A 190 -5.11 6.72 -5.63
C ARG A 190 -3.79 7.13 -6.28
N LYS A 191 -3.85 8.23 -7.03
CA LYS A 191 -2.65 8.87 -7.57
C LYS A 191 -1.65 9.23 -6.47
N PHE A 192 -2.15 9.85 -5.40
CA PHE A 192 -1.41 10.20 -4.19
C PHE A 192 -2.21 9.76 -2.96
N SER A 193 -1.52 9.18 -2.00
CA SER A 193 -2.13 8.73 -0.76
C SER A 193 -2.50 9.91 0.14
N VAL A 194 -3.52 9.69 0.98
CA VAL A 194 -4.00 10.70 1.94
C VAL A 194 -3.36 10.43 3.30
N GLY A 195 -2.63 11.39 3.82
CA GLY A 195 -2.00 11.31 5.13
C GLY A 195 -2.96 11.63 6.29
N PHE A 196 -2.43 11.55 7.51
CA PHE A 196 -3.20 11.60 8.75
C PHE A 196 -3.99 12.91 8.99
N GLN A 197 -3.63 14.00 8.32
CA GLN A 197 -4.34 15.28 8.37
C GLN A 197 -4.99 15.64 7.02
N GLY A 198 -5.11 14.68 6.11
CA GLY A 198 -5.71 14.89 4.80
C GLY A 198 -4.76 15.46 3.74
N GLY A 199 -3.49 15.72 4.07
CA GLY A 199 -2.46 16.09 3.10
C GLY A 199 -2.19 14.95 2.12
N LEU A 200 -1.79 15.27 0.89
CA LEU A 200 -1.47 14.27 -0.14
C LEU A 200 0.04 14.01 -0.20
N THR A 201 0.42 12.75 -0.41
CA THR A 201 1.82 12.37 -0.67
C THR A 201 2.30 12.96 -2.00
N GLY A 202 3.60 13.15 -2.14
CA GLY A 202 4.17 13.70 -3.38
C GLY A 202 4.36 12.67 -4.49
N ARG A 203 4.25 11.37 -4.18
CA ARG A 203 4.41 10.26 -5.13
C ARG A 203 3.40 9.16 -4.87
N ASN A 204 3.14 8.37 -5.90
CA ASN A 204 2.28 7.20 -5.83
C ASN A 204 2.83 6.14 -4.87
N SER A 205 1.93 5.44 -4.18
CA SER A 205 2.29 4.34 -3.27
C SER A 205 2.71 3.10 -4.06
N MET A 206 3.95 2.69 -3.90
CA MET A 206 4.53 1.53 -4.58
C MET A 206 3.97 0.23 -4.00
N GLY A 207 3.65 -0.75 -4.86
CA GLY A 207 3.33 -2.11 -4.44
C GLY A 207 4.49 -2.75 -3.68
N LEU A 208 4.18 -3.54 -2.63
CA LEU A 208 5.19 -4.15 -1.76
C LEU A 208 5.53 -5.59 -2.11
N SER A 209 4.80 -6.22 -3.04
CA SER A 209 5.08 -7.60 -3.44
C SER A 209 6.53 -7.78 -3.87
N ASN A 210 7.19 -8.79 -3.31
CA ASN A 210 8.57 -9.15 -3.61
C ASN A 210 9.62 -8.05 -3.32
N ALA A 211 9.34 -7.11 -2.42
CA ALA A 211 10.31 -6.10 -1.97
C ALA A 211 11.63 -6.73 -1.45
N ARG A 212 11.59 -8.02 -1.07
CA ARG A 212 12.76 -8.81 -0.65
C ARG A 212 13.84 -8.91 -1.72
N TRP A 213 13.49 -8.95 -3.01
CA TRP A 213 14.45 -9.14 -4.08
C TRP A 213 14.67 -7.85 -4.86
N TYR A 214 15.60 -7.05 -4.38
CA TYR A 214 16.06 -5.84 -5.04
C TYR A 214 17.56 -5.64 -4.79
N GLN A 215 18.36 -5.80 -5.83
CA GLN A 215 19.83 -5.88 -5.73
C GLN A 215 20.47 -4.61 -5.14
N ARG A 216 19.93 -3.44 -5.44
CA ARG A 216 20.46 -2.17 -4.92
C ARG A 216 20.18 -1.96 -3.44
N ARG A 217 19.25 -2.74 -2.87
CA ARG A 217 18.86 -2.73 -1.43
C ARG A 217 18.38 -1.39 -0.91
N ALA A 218 18.14 -0.40 -1.79
CA ALA A 218 17.67 0.93 -1.47
C ALA A 218 16.17 1.08 -1.79
N PHE A 219 15.47 1.92 -1.05
CA PHE A 219 14.02 1.96 -1.05
C PHE A 219 13.47 3.38 -1.26
N PHE A 220 12.15 3.49 -1.49
CA PHE A 220 11.44 4.59 -2.13
C PHE A 220 11.74 4.70 -3.64
N TRP A 221 10.93 5.51 -4.35
CA TRP A 221 11.12 5.77 -5.77
C TRP A 221 12.49 6.38 -6.10
N ASP A 222 13.02 7.21 -5.19
CA ASP A 222 14.30 7.92 -5.31
C ASP A 222 15.47 7.21 -4.61
N GLU A 223 15.22 6.04 -4.03
CA GLU A 223 16.21 5.25 -3.30
C GLU A 223 16.91 6.00 -2.14
N ARG A 224 16.20 6.91 -1.47
CA ARG A 224 16.76 7.69 -0.37
C ARG A 224 16.99 6.89 0.92
N ALA A 225 16.31 5.76 1.11
CA ALA A 225 16.53 4.87 2.24
C ALA A 225 17.49 3.75 1.87
N ALA A 226 18.57 3.56 2.64
CA ALA A 226 19.63 2.61 2.34
C ALA A 226 19.23 1.16 2.63
N THR A 227 18.26 0.95 3.52
CA THR A 227 17.74 -0.37 3.89
C THR A 227 16.20 -0.33 4.00
N LEU A 228 15.57 -1.49 4.05
CA LEU A 228 14.14 -1.56 4.31
C LEU A 228 13.82 -1.16 5.75
N GLU A 229 14.72 -1.47 6.69
CA GLU A 229 14.64 -1.05 8.09
C GLU A 229 14.63 0.48 8.22
N ASP A 230 15.45 1.19 7.45
CA ASP A 230 15.44 2.66 7.40
C ASP A 230 14.18 3.20 6.73
N GLN A 231 13.72 2.51 5.68
CA GLN A 231 12.55 2.93 4.90
C GLN A 231 11.29 2.94 5.75
N VAL A 232 11.00 1.86 6.50
CA VAL A 232 9.71 1.70 7.22
C VAL A 232 9.53 2.73 8.34
N LEU A 233 10.58 3.35 8.84
CA LEU A 233 10.50 4.39 9.86
C LEU A 233 10.24 5.80 9.28
N GLN A 234 10.51 6.04 8.00
CA GLN A 234 10.38 7.38 7.42
C GLN A 234 8.93 7.82 7.26
N PRO A 235 7.99 7.01 6.72
CA PRO A 235 6.58 7.38 6.65
C PRO A 235 5.95 7.67 8.02
N ILE A 236 6.38 6.96 9.06
CA ILE A 236 5.93 7.18 10.44
C ILE A 236 6.23 8.60 10.89
N GLN A 237 7.42 9.11 10.56
CA GLN A 237 7.89 10.44 10.95
C GLN A 237 7.49 11.54 9.97
N ASN A 238 7.09 11.21 8.76
CA ASN A 238 6.74 12.18 7.74
C ASN A 238 5.50 12.97 8.13
N THR A 239 5.62 14.29 8.16
CA THR A 239 4.57 15.23 8.60
C THR A 239 3.34 15.26 7.69
N THR A 240 3.46 14.80 6.46
CA THR A 240 2.32 14.63 5.54
C THR A 240 1.69 13.25 5.72
N GLU A 241 2.48 12.20 5.96
CA GLU A 241 2.01 10.82 5.99
C GLU A 241 1.45 10.46 7.37
N MET A 242 2.28 10.17 8.38
CA MET A 242 1.83 9.68 9.69
C MET A 242 2.14 10.62 10.86
N GLY A 243 3.10 11.54 10.74
CA GLY A 243 3.36 12.66 11.63
C GLY A 243 3.84 12.28 13.05
N MET A 244 4.22 11.02 13.31
CA MET A 244 4.54 10.50 14.62
C MET A 244 6.03 10.55 14.89
N THR A 245 6.45 10.96 16.10
CA THR A 245 7.85 10.85 16.51
C THR A 245 8.18 9.43 16.96
N LEU A 246 9.41 8.96 16.74
CA LEU A 246 9.79 7.61 17.15
C LEU A 246 9.74 7.45 18.69
N THR A 247 10.10 8.48 19.45
CA THR A 247 9.98 8.45 20.91
C THR A 247 8.52 8.33 21.36
N GLY A 248 7.62 9.12 20.77
CA GLY A 248 6.20 9.04 21.05
C GLY A 248 5.61 7.69 20.66
N LEU A 249 6.04 7.12 19.53
CA LEU A 249 5.63 5.79 19.10
C LEU A 249 6.05 4.71 20.10
N VAL A 250 7.32 4.70 20.51
CA VAL A 250 7.84 3.76 21.52
C VAL A 250 7.03 3.83 22.81
N THR A 251 6.78 5.04 23.30
CA THR A 251 5.97 5.25 24.52
C THR A 251 4.55 4.69 24.34
N ARG A 252 3.91 4.97 23.20
CA ARG A 252 2.54 4.54 22.92
C ARG A 252 2.43 3.02 22.82
N LEU A 253 3.33 2.37 22.08
CA LEU A 253 3.28 0.92 21.91
C LEU A 253 3.67 0.17 23.19
N SER A 254 4.56 0.73 24.01
CA SER A 254 4.94 0.15 25.32
C SER A 254 3.78 0.15 26.33
N ALA A 255 2.78 1.01 26.13
CA ALA A 255 1.59 1.05 26.97
C ALA A 255 0.55 -0.02 26.61
N GLU A 256 0.70 -0.69 25.46
CA GLU A 256 -0.23 -1.72 24.99
C GLU A 256 0.24 -3.13 25.41
N PRO A 257 -0.47 -3.80 26.33
CA PRO A 257 -0.02 -5.06 26.92
C PRO A 257 0.30 -6.17 25.91
N TYR A 258 -0.44 -6.26 24.82
CA TYR A 258 -0.21 -7.28 23.81
C TYR A 258 1.10 -7.10 23.05
N TYR A 259 1.63 -5.87 22.93
CA TYR A 259 2.95 -5.68 22.33
C TYR A 259 4.07 -6.26 23.17
N ALA A 260 3.99 -6.20 24.50
CA ALA A 260 4.98 -6.83 25.36
C ALA A 260 5.13 -8.34 25.04
N THR A 261 4.02 -9.04 24.83
CA THR A 261 4.00 -10.46 24.41
C THR A 261 4.60 -10.64 23.03
N LEU A 262 4.17 -9.82 22.04
CA LEU A 262 4.66 -9.94 20.67
C LEU A 262 6.15 -9.65 20.54
N PHE A 263 6.66 -8.61 21.20
CA PHE A 263 8.10 -8.30 21.23
C PHE A 263 8.91 -9.39 21.92
N THR A 264 8.41 -9.95 23.04
CA THR A 264 9.06 -11.08 23.71
C THR A 264 9.16 -12.29 22.78
N ASN A 265 8.09 -12.63 22.07
CA ASN A 265 8.08 -13.75 21.14
C ASN A 265 8.99 -13.52 19.92
N ALA A 266 9.10 -12.28 19.45
CA ALA A 266 9.89 -11.93 18.28
C ALA A 266 11.39 -11.78 18.58
N PHE A 267 11.73 -11.20 19.72
CA PHE A 267 13.09 -10.73 20.01
C PHE A 267 13.61 -11.15 21.39
N GLY A 268 12.85 -11.93 22.16
CA GLY A 268 13.24 -12.41 23.49
C GLY A 268 13.14 -11.36 24.61
N SER A 269 12.56 -10.18 24.34
CA SER A 269 12.41 -9.10 25.31
C SER A 269 11.11 -8.33 25.07
N ALA A 270 10.43 -7.94 26.16
CA ALA A 270 9.24 -7.08 26.09
C ALA A 270 9.57 -5.61 25.77
N THR A 271 10.85 -5.25 25.69
CA THR A 271 11.28 -3.88 25.43
C THR A 271 10.92 -3.44 24.02
N VAL A 272 10.21 -2.34 23.90
CA VAL A 272 9.88 -1.71 22.62
C VAL A 272 10.95 -0.67 22.29
N THR A 273 11.52 -0.75 21.10
CA THR A 273 12.45 0.26 20.57
C THR A 273 12.13 0.53 19.09
N SER A 274 12.54 1.68 18.58
CA SER A 274 12.38 2.00 17.16
C SER A 274 13.15 1.03 16.25
N ASP A 275 14.31 0.53 16.68
CA ASP A 275 15.07 -0.50 15.96
C ASP A 275 14.27 -1.80 15.84
N LEU A 276 13.72 -2.31 16.95
CA LEU A 276 12.92 -3.55 16.92
C LEU A 276 11.60 -3.38 16.15
N ILE A 277 10.98 -2.20 16.21
CA ILE A 277 9.81 -1.86 15.35
C ILE A 277 10.20 -1.94 13.88
N SER A 278 11.31 -1.32 13.49
CA SER A 278 11.78 -1.32 12.11
C SER A 278 12.10 -2.73 11.61
N ARG A 279 12.79 -3.53 12.41
CA ARG A 279 13.11 -4.92 12.09
C ARG A 279 11.87 -5.77 11.88
N ALA A 280 10.88 -5.65 12.74
CA ALA A 280 9.63 -6.39 12.61
C ALA A 280 8.85 -6.00 11.34
N LEU A 281 8.66 -4.70 11.10
CA LEU A 281 8.01 -4.18 9.90
C LEU A 281 8.74 -4.64 8.63
N ALA A 282 10.08 -4.55 8.60
CA ALA A 282 10.88 -4.98 7.46
C ALA A 282 10.76 -6.50 7.20
N GLN A 283 10.71 -7.32 8.25
CA GLN A 283 10.47 -8.77 8.11
C GLN A 283 9.10 -9.07 7.52
N PHE A 284 8.05 -8.37 7.97
CA PHE A 284 6.72 -8.54 7.40
C PHE A 284 6.69 -8.13 5.92
N VAL A 285 7.22 -6.97 5.56
CA VAL A 285 7.26 -6.52 4.16
C VAL A 285 8.05 -7.50 3.28
N ARG A 286 9.21 -8.03 3.74
CA ARG A 286 9.96 -9.06 3.02
C ARG A 286 9.20 -10.37 2.86
N SER A 287 8.24 -10.64 3.72
CA SER A 287 7.41 -11.86 3.66
C SER A 287 6.26 -11.78 2.66
N ILE A 288 5.97 -10.60 2.10
CA ILE A 288 4.94 -10.41 1.06
C ILE A 288 5.49 -10.91 -0.27
N ILE A 289 5.36 -12.22 -0.50
CA ILE A 289 5.95 -12.92 -1.63
C ILE A 289 4.88 -13.35 -2.61
N SER A 290 4.99 -12.90 -3.85
CA SER A 290 4.14 -13.24 -4.98
C SER A 290 4.88 -14.20 -5.90
N THR A 291 4.53 -15.49 -5.88
CA THR A 291 5.15 -16.56 -6.64
C THR A 291 4.17 -17.63 -7.10
N HIS A 292 2.86 -17.36 -7.04
CA HIS A 292 1.81 -18.29 -7.46
C HIS A 292 1.01 -17.73 -8.65
N THR A 293 1.70 -17.07 -9.58
CA THR A 293 1.08 -16.48 -10.76
C THR A 293 0.88 -17.52 -11.87
N LYS A 294 0.07 -17.16 -12.87
CA LYS A 294 -0.03 -17.94 -14.11
C LYS A 294 1.33 -18.07 -14.81
N PHE A 295 2.18 -17.03 -14.72
CA PHE A 295 3.55 -17.05 -15.23
C PHE A 295 4.39 -18.12 -14.52
N ASP A 296 4.34 -18.21 -13.18
CA ASP A 296 5.17 -19.16 -12.42
C ASP A 296 4.81 -20.60 -12.77
N THR A 297 3.52 -20.92 -12.87
CA THR A 297 3.08 -22.27 -13.29
C THR A 297 3.42 -22.54 -14.76
N GLY A 298 3.41 -21.51 -15.61
CA GLY A 298 3.80 -21.60 -17.01
C GLY A 298 5.29 -21.85 -17.20
N ALA A 299 6.13 -21.22 -16.41
CA ALA A 299 7.58 -21.37 -16.51
C ALA A 299 8.03 -22.83 -16.35
N ALA A 300 7.35 -23.60 -15.48
CA ALA A 300 7.63 -25.03 -15.28
C ALA A 300 7.24 -25.92 -16.48
N THR A 301 6.37 -25.45 -17.38
CA THR A 301 5.77 -26.22 -18.48
C THR A 301 6.06 -25.61 -19.87
N GLY A 302 7.06 -24.72 -19.97
CA GLY A 302 7.35 -24.01 -21.22
C GLY A 302 6.22 -23.10 -21.68
N PHE A 303 5.39 -22.59 -20.73
CA PHE A 303 4.25 -21.71 -20.96
C PHE A 303 3.11 -22.34 -21.77
N ALA A 304 2.93 -23.66 -21.67
CA ALA A 304 1.82 -24.38 -22.31
C ALA A 304 0.44 -23.98 -21.75
N ASN A 305 0.38 -23.39 -20.56
CA ASN A 305 -0.82 -22.84 -19.94
C ASN A 305 -1.20 -21.44 -20.45
N PHE A 306 -0.34 -20.80 -21.26
CA PHE A 306 -0.62 -19.49 -21.83
C PHE A 306 -1.48 -19.60 -23.09
N THR A 307 -2.36 -18.64 -23.29
CA THR A 307 -3.04 -18.44 -24.58
C THR A 307 -2.03 -18.01 -25.63
N ALA A 308 -2.42 -18.10 -26.93
CA ALA A 308 -1.61 -17.58 -28.02
C ALA A 308 -1.29 -16.07 -27.84
N GLN A 309 -2.26 -15.30 -27.36
CA GLN A 309 -2.11 -13.87 -27.09
C GLN A 309 -1.10 -13.60 -25.96
N GLU A 310 -1.19 -14.31 -24.85
CA GLU A 310 -0.25 -14.16 -23.71
C GLU A 310 1.18 -14.56 -24.12
N ASN A 311 1.33 -15.63 -24.90
CA ASN A 311 2.64 -16.04 -25.44
C ASN A 311 3.20 -15.00 -26.42
N GLN A 312 2.37 -14.41 -27.29
CA GLN A 312 2.77 -13.29 -28.12
C GLN A 312 3.23 -12.10 -27.29
N GLY A 313 2.48 -11.73 -26.24
CA GLY A 313 2.86 -10.67 -25.31
C GLY A 313 4.19 -10.93 -24.62
N ARG A 314 4.43 -12.16 -24.16
CA ARG A 314 5.71 -12.60 -23.57
C ARG A 314 6.88 -12.46 -24.56
N GLN A 315 6.66 -12.82 -25.82
CA GLN A 315 7.69 -12.61 -26.85
C GLN A 315 7.98 -11.13 -27.08
N ILE A 316 6.95 -10.30 -27.19
CA ILE A 316 7.11 -8.85 -27.36
C ILE A 316 7.86 -8.26 -26.19
N PHE A 317 7.53 -8.63 -24.96
CA PHE A 317 8.19 -8.18 -23.73
C PHE A 317 9.71 -8.43 -23.77
N ASN A 318 10.13 -9.60 -24.25
CA ASN A 318 11.53 -10.02 -24.29
C ASN A 318 12.29 -9.60 -25.57
N THR A 319 11.59 -9.13 -26.61
CA THR A 319 12.22 -8.84 -27.91
C THR A 319 11.98 -7.39 -28.35
N VAL A 320 10.99 -7.14 -29.21
CA VAL A 320 10.73 -5.81 -29.79
C VAL A 320 10.39 -4.77 -28.72
N GLY A 321 9.68 -5.16 -27.67
CA GLY A 321 9.36 -4.28 -26.54
C GLY A 321 10.56 -3.92 -25.69
N ASN A 322 11.56 -4.80 -25.63
CA ASN A 322 12.78 -4.66 -24.83
C ASN A 322 12.53 -4.37 -23.34
N CYS A 323 11.35 -4.77 -22.82
CA CYS A 323 10.94 -4.50 -21.43
C CYS A 323 11.85 -5.25 -20.43
N ALA A 324 12.30 -6.44 -20.82
CA ALA A 324 13.22 -7.27 -20.02
C ALA A 324 14.58 -6.60 -19.76
N ALA A 325 14.99 -5.58 -20.53
CA ALA A 325 16.22 -4.83 -20.27
C ALA A 325 16.17 -4.09 -18.91
N CYS A 326 14.97 -3.67 -18.47
CA CYS A 326 14.75 -3.06 -17.17
C CYS A 326 13.97 -3.98 -16.21
N HIS A 327 13.14 -4.88 -16.73
CA HIS A 327 12.32 -5.81 -15.96
C HIS A 327 12.71 -7.27 -16.23
N GLY A 328 14.04 -7.54 -16.22
CA GLY A 328 14.59 -8.89 -16.37
C GLY A 328 14.32 -9.77 -15.16
N THR A 329 14.73 -11.03 -15.27
CA THR A 329 14.49 -12.10 -14.29
C THR A 329 13.00 -12.46 -14.10
N ASP A 330 12.73 -13.57 -13.44
CA ASP A 330 11.35 -13.98 -13.10
C ASP A 330 10.74 -13.15 -11.95
N ASN A 331 11.52 -12.27 -11.32
CA ASN A 331 11.01 -11.28 -10.38
C ASN A 331 10.66 -9.94 -11.04
N PHE A 332 10.91 -9.79 -12.33
CA PHE A 332 10.62 -8.58 -13.12
C PHE A 332 11.22 -7.30 -12.51
N VAL A 333 12.41 -7.41 -11.98
CA VAL A 333 13.24 -6.30 -11.52
C VAL A 333 14.55 -6.25 -12.28
N PRO A 334 15.18 -5.08 -12.39
CA PRO A 334 16.47 -4.96 -13.05
C PRO A 334 17.59 -5.61 -12.22
N GLY A 335 18.76 -5.70 -12.83
CA GLY A 335 20.02 -5.75 -12.11
C GLY A 335 20.27 -4.45 -11.30
N PRO A 336 21.51 -4.06 -11.07
CA PRO A 336 21.86 -2.96 -10.16
C PRO A 336 21.55 -1.54 -10.70
N ALA A 337 20.79 -1.40 -11.79
CA ALA A 337 20.54 -0.10 -12.40
C ALA A 337 19.28 0.58 -11.84
N ILE A 338 19.37 1.89 -11.63
CA ILE A 338 18.25 2.81 -11.48
C ILE A 338 18.04 3.51 -12.83
N ASN A 339 16.80 3.81 -13.23
CA ASN A 339 16.51 4.19 -14.60
C ASN A 339 15.68 5.47 -14.73
N ASN A 340 15.92 6.20 -15.84
CA ASN A 340 15.04 7.24 -16.32
C ASN A 340 14.23 6.66 -17.49
N ASN A 341 12.91 6.62 -17.33
CA ASN A 341 12.02 6.07 -18.35
C ASN A 341 11.51 7.10 -19.37
N GLY A 342 11.99 8.35 -19.30
CA GLY A 342 11.58 9.39 -20.24
C GLY A 342 10.15 9.89 -20.02
N LEU A 343 9.70 9.94 -18.76
CA LEU A 343 8.31 10.31 -18.45
C LEU A 343 8.03 11.79 -18.74
N GLU A 344 9.05 12.65 -18.56
CA GLU A 344 8.94 14.10 -18.80
C GLU A 344 10.30 14.77 -18.93
N PHE A 345 10.31 15.91 -19.61
CA PHE A 345 11.40 16.87 -19.62
C PHE A 345 10.87 18.26 -20.02
N PRO A 346 11.20 19.35 -19.29
CA PRO A 346 12.08 19.40 -18.09
C PRO A 346 11.55 18.54 -16.92
N PHE A 347 12.47 18.09 -16.05
CA PHE A 347 12.10 17.26 -14.90
C PHE A 347 11.32 18.08 -13.86
N VAL A 348 10.09 17.69 -13.56
CA VAL A 348 9.29 18.23 -12.45
C VAL A 348 9.71 17.53 -11.14
N ASP A 349 9.88 16.22 -11.18
CA ASP A 349 10.45 15.43 -10.09
C ASP A 349 11.87 14.98 -10.47
N LEU A 350 12.85 15.43 -9.70
CA LEU A 350 14.24 15.08 -9.94
C LEU A 350 14.59 13.62 -9.59
N GLY A 351 13.69 12.87 -8.94
CA GLY A 351 13.95 11.50 -8.53
C GLY A 351 15.22 11.38 -7.69
N ARG A 352 16.14 10.49 -8.10
CA ARG A 352 17.42 10.29 -7.43
C ARG A 352 18.27 11.56 -7.40
N GLY A 353 18.21 12.39 -8.45
CA GLY A 353 18.95 13.65 -8.52
C GLY A 353 18.60 14.62 -7.39
N GLY A 354 17.36 14.60 -6.91
CA GLY A 354 16.94 15.38 -5.73
C GLY A 354 17.60 14.93 -4.42
N ILE A 355 18.14 13.71 -4.38
CA ILE A 355 18.85 13.16 -3.21
C ILE A 355 20.36 13.36 -3.33
N THR A 356 20.93 13.10 -4.52
CA THR A 356 22.37 13.14 -4.75
C THR A 356 22.90 14.53 -5.08
N GLY A 357 22.04 15.44 -5.58
CA GLY A 357 22.44 16.71 -6.15
C GLY A 357 23.16 16.63 -7.51
N LEU A 358 23.28 15.43 -8.08
CA LEU A 358 23.93 15.21 -9.37
C LEU A 358 22.94 15.36 -10.52
N THR A 359 23.26 16.19 -11.51
CA THR A 359 22.39 16.39 -12.69
C THR A 359 22.25 15.13 -13.53
N THR A 360 23.23 14.22 -13.51
CA THR A 360 23.20 12.92 -14.16
C THR A 360 22.19 11.96 -13.53
N ASP A 361 21.77 12.23 -12.32
CA ASP A 361 20.77 11.42 -11.59
C ASP A 361 19.35 11.97 -11.70
N ASN A 362 19.17 13.14 -12.35
CA ASN A 362 17.86 13.75 -12.50
C ASN A 362 16.92 12.86 -13.33
N GLY A 363 15.73 12.62 -12.78
CA GLY A 363 14.70 11.79 -13.37
C GLY A 363 14.97 10.28 -13.30
N LEU A 364 16.02 9.86 -12.56
CA LEU A 364 16.25 8.44 -12.26
C LEU A 364 15.34 7.99 -11.12
N PHE A 365 14.67 6.87 -11.34
CA PHE A 365 13.77 6.25 -10.36
C PHE A 365 14.05 4.75 -10.23
N LYS A 366 13.75 4.21 -9.05
CA LYS A 366 13.71 2.77 -8.79
C LYS A 366 12.78 2.09 -9.79
N VAL A 367 13.24 1.00 -10.39
CA VAL A 367 12.40 0.15 -11.24
C VAL A 367 11.71 -0.89 -10.34
N PRO A 368 10.37 -0.82 -10.19
CA PRO A 368 9.63 -1.76 -9.36
C PRO A 368 9.49 -3.13 -10.04
N SER A 369 9.21 -4.17 -9.24
CA SER A 369 8.75 -5.45 -9.77
C SER A 369 7.44 -5.26 -10.51
N LEU A 370 7.23 -6.02 -11.60
CA LEU A 370 5.95 -6.06 -12.29
C LEU A 370 4.99 -7.14 -11.73
N ARG A 371 5.40 -7.87 -10.70
CA ARG A 371 4.50 -8.82 -10.06
C ARG A 371 3.32 -8.08 -9.43
N ASN A 372 2.13 -8.59 -9.68
CA ASN A 372 0.85 -7.96 -9.30
C ASN A 372 0.58 -6.61 -9.96
N ILE A 373 1.26 -6.28 -11.08
CA ILE A 373 1.14 -4.97 -11.72
C ILE A 373 -0.31 -4.64 -12.13
N GLU A 374 -1.14 -5.62 -12.48
CA GLU A 374 -2.57 -5.42 -12.79
C GLU A 374 -3.35 -4.80 -11.62
N LEU A 375 -2.92 -5.05 -10.38
CA LEU A 375 -3.64 -4.63 -9.17
C LEU A 375 -3.20 -3.26 -8.65
N THR A 376 -2.07 -2.72 -9.14
CA THR A 376 -1.38 -1.58 -8.54
C THR A 376 -1.56 -0.26 -9.30
N ALA A 377 -2.64 -0.15 -10.09
CA ALA A 377 -3.01 1.12 -10.71
C ALA A 377 -3.34 2.19 -9.62
N PRO A 378 -3.06 3.50 -9.91
CA PRO A 378 -2.47 4.06 -11.11
C PRO A 378 -0.94 3.94 -11.14
N TYR A 379 -0.35 4.08 -12.33
CA TYR A 379 1.04 3.73 -12.60
C TYR A 379 1.97 4.95 -12.68
N MET A 380 3.29 4.68 -12.61
CA MET A 380 4.43 5.58 -12.51
C MET A 380 4.57 6.20 -11.11
N HIS A 381 5.71 6.85 -10.88
CA HIS A 381 5.99 7.47 -9.57
C HIS A 381 5.00 8.58 -9.20
N ASP A 382 4.37 9.18 -10.19
CA ASP A 382 3.38 10.24 -10.02
C ASP A 382 1.93 9.80 -10.30
N GLY A 383 1.69 8.50 -10.57
CA GLY A 383 0.35 7.95 -10.78
C GLY A 383 -0.41 8.54 -11.97
N ARG A 384 0.28 8.90 -13.07
CA ARG A 384 -0.35 9.58 -14.22
C ARG A 384 -1.16 8.68 -15.14
N PHE A 385 -0.90 7.37 -15.16
CA PHE A 385 -1.60 6.43 -16.02
C PHE A 385 -2.55 5.56 -15.21
N ALA A 386 -3.80 5.49 -15.62
CA ALA A 386 -4.85 4.74 -14.95
C ALA A 386 -4.87 3.25 -15.35
N THR A 387 -4.37 2.91 -16.54
CA THR A 387 -4.46 1.56 -17.13
C THR A 387 -3.12 1.06 -17.63
N LEU A 388 -2.97 -0.27 -17.77
CA LEU A 388 -1.80 -0.88 -18.40
C LEU A 388 -1.71 -0.55 -19.88
N GLU A 389 -2.83 -0.36 -20.52
CA GLU A 389 -2.93 0.07 -21.91
C GLU A 389 -2.28 1.44 -22.12
N GLU A 390 -2.52 2.40 -21.22
CA GLU A 390 -1.87 3.72 -21.23
C GLU A 390 -0.36 3.62 -20.99
N VAL A 391 0.07 2.72 -20.10
CA VAL A 391 1.50 2.46 -19.86
C VAL A 391 2.18 1.89 -21.11
N VAL A 392 1.55 0.93 -21.78
CA VAL A 392 2.08 0.33 -23.01
C VAL A 392 2.12 1.36 -24.13
N GLU A 393 1.09 2.20 -24.26
CA GLU A 393 1.06 3.31 -25.23
C GLU A 393 2.19 4.31 -24.98
N PHE A 394 2.43 4.66 -23.71
CA PHE A 394 3.54 5.54 -23.33
C PHE A 394 4.89 4.96 -23.79
N TYR A 395 5.18 3.69 -23.53
CA TYR A 395 6.45 3.08 -23.97
C TYR A 395 6.52 2.90 -25.49
N ASP A 396 5.38 2.80 -26.17
CA ASP A 396 5.33 2.71 -27.63
C ASP A 396 5.68 4.03 -28.31
N HIS A 397 5.07 5.14 -27.88
CA HIS A 397 5.19 6.45 -28.54
C HIS A 397 5.52 7.63 -27.63
N GLY A 398 5.25 7.53 -26.32
CA GLY A 398 5.23 8.65 -25.38
C GLY A 398 6.57 9.00 -24.73
N VAL A 399 7.61 8.16 -24.88
CA VAL A 399 8.91 8.40 -24.23
C VAL A 399 9.50 9.72 -24.70
N VAL A 400 9.79 10.63 -23.72
CA VAL A 400 10.34 11.96 -23.96
C VAL A 400 11.86 11.90 -23.92
N ASP A 401 12.52 12.54 -24.89
CA ASP A 401 13.96 12.65 -24.90
C ASP A 401 14.44 13.58 -23.77
N ASN A 402 15.51 13.17 -23.12
CA ASN A 402 16.14 13.94 -22.07
C ASN A 402 17.60 13.48 -21.89
N PRO A 403 18.46 14.30 -21.25
CA PRO A 403 19.89 13.96 -21.11
C PRO A 403 20.16 12.62 -20.42
N ASN A 404 19.29 12.21 -19.49
CA ASN A 404 19.46 11.06 -18.64
C ASN A 404 18.58 9.86 -19.05
N LEU A 405 17.92 9.92 -20.22
CA LEU A 405 17.09 8.82 -20.71
C LEU A 405 17.90 7.52 -20.77
N SER A 406 17.39 6.46 -20.14
CA SER A 406 18.10 5.19 -20.03
C SER A 406 18.38 4.55 -21.41
N PRO A 407 19.58 3.97 -21.61
CA PRO A 407 20.00 3.44 -22.89
C PRO A 407 19.04 2.44 -23.55
N PRO A 408 18.35 1.53 -22.81
CA PRO A 408 17.37 0.63 -23.43
C PRO A 408 16.20 1.30 -24.14
N LEU A 409 15.94 2.58 -23.83
CA LEU A 409 14.86 3.38 -24.41
C LEU A 409 15.33 4.28 -25.55
N ARG A 410 16.60 4.20 -25.94
CA ARG A 410 17.20 4.93 -27.06
C ARG A 410 17.36 4.02 -28.27
N ASN A 411 17.32 4.61 -29.46
CA ASN A 411 17.70 3.91 -30.67
C ASN A 411 19.21 3.55 -30.60
N PRO A 412 19.58 2.33 -31.00
CA PRO A 412 21.00 1.92 -31.01
C PRO A 412 21.77 2.67 -32.09
N PRO A 413 23.11 2.85 -31.91
CA PRO A 413 23.99 3.36 -32.95
C PRO A 413 23.85 2.53 -34.26
N PRO A 414 24.12 3.14 -35.46
CA PRO A 414 24.87 4.40 -35.67
C PRO A 414 24.03 5.67 -35.76
N GLY A 415 22.72 5.66 -35.50
CA GLY A 415 21.88 6.85 -35.53
C GLY A 415 22.04 7.76 -34.31
N PRO A 416 21.42 8.98 -34.31
CA PRO A 416 21.38 9.84 -33.15
C PRO A 416 20.63 9.11 -32.02
N PRO A 417 20.99 9.35 -30.75
CA PRO A 417 20.42 8.65 -29.58
C PRO A 417 19.01 9.18 -29.23
N THR A 418 18.10 9.14 -30.20
CA THR A 418 16.69 9.56 -30.00
C THR A 418 15.89 8.48 -29.28
N PRO A 419 14.78 8.84 -28.63
CA PRO A 419 13.89 7.87 -28.00
C PRO A 419 13.40 6.83 -29.01
N ARG A 420 13.46 5.58 -28.59
CA ARG A 420 12.98 4.46 -29.37
C ARG A 420 11.45 4.51 -29.50
N ARG A 421 10.94 4.26 -30.69
CA ARG A 421 9.52 4.04 -30.97
C ARG A 421 9.31 2.57 -31.30
N LEU A 422 8.43 1.90 -30.57
CA LEU A 422 8.24 0.46 -30.77
C LEU A 422 7.35 0.17 -31.97
N ASN A 423 6.43 1.09 -32.29
CA ASN A 423 5.48 1.00 -33.40
C ASN A 423 4.66 -0.31 -33.36
N LEU A 424 4.18 -0.67 -32.18
CA LEU A 424 3.38 -1.87 -31.97
C LEU A 424 1.98 -1.70 -32.58
N THR A 425 1.49 -2.74 -33.25
CA THR A 425 0.08 -2.79 -33.67
C THR A 425 -0.85 -2.90 -32.46
N ALA A 426 -2.13 -2.57 -32.62
CA ALA A 426 -3.13 -2.71 -31.56
C ALA A 426 -3.20 -4.14 -30.99
N VAL A 427 -3.05 -5.15 -31.86
CA VAL A 427 -3.01 -6.57 -31.45
C VAL A 427 -1.78 -6.86 -30.59
N GLN A 428 -0.64 -6.32 -30.93
CA GLN A 428 0.60 -6.50 -30.17
C GLN A 428 0.53 -5.80 -28.81
N LYS A 429 -0.03 -4.58 -28.72
CA LYS A 429 -0.26 -3.87 -27.45
C LYS A 429 -1.20 -4.67 -26.55
N ALA A 430 -2.32 -5.16 -27.08
CA ALA A 430 -3.25 -6.00 -26.33
C ALA A 430 -2.60 -7.32 -25.85
N ALA A 431 -1.72 -7.91 -26.66
CA ALA A 431 -0.97 -9.10 -26.27
C ALA A 431 0.01 -8.83 -25.13
N LEU A 432 0.72 -7.69 -25.17
CA LEU A 432 1.62 -7.28 -24.11
C LEU A 432 0.88 -7.06 -22.80
N VAL A 433 -0.28 -6.39 -22.82
CA VAL A 433 -1.14 -6.23 -21.62
C VAL A 433 -1.63 -7.59 -21.12
N ALA A 434 -2.05 -8.50 -22.01
CA ALA A 434 -2.46 -9.85 -21.62
C ALA A 434 -1.32 -10.60 -20.89
N PHE A 435 -0.09 -10.49 -21.39
CA PHE A 435 1.08 -11.05 -20.70
C PHE A 435 1.29 -10.42 -19.31
N LEU A 436 1.25 -9.10 -19.17
CA LEU A 436 1.44 -8.42 -17.89
C LEU A 436 0.41 -8.89 -16.83
N LYS A 437 -0.82 -9.19 -17.25
CA LYS A 437 -1.86 -9.73 -16.38
C LYS A 437 -1.57 -11.16 -15.90
N THR A 438 -0.74 -11.94 -16.61
CA THR A 438 -0.31 -13.27 -16.13
C THR A 438 0.60 -13.21 -14.90
N LEU A 439 1.08 -12.01 -14.51
CA LEU A 439 1.94 -11.77 -13.34
C LEU A 439 1.14 -11.52 -12.06
N THR A 440 -0.19 -11.68 -12.10
CA THR A 440 -1.09 -11.48 -10.96
C THR A 440 -1.16 -12.73 -10.10
N ASP A 441 -0.89 -12.55 -8.81
CA ASP A 441 -0.98 -13.57 -7.76
C ASP A 441 -2.12 -13.20 -6.79
N THR A 442 -3.28 -13.80 -7.01
CA THR A 442 -4.45 -13.54 -6.18
C THR A 442 -4.33 -14.12 -4.78
N THR A 443 -3.40 -15.04 -4.53
CA THR A 443 -3.19 -15.60 -3.19
C THR A 443 -2.66 -14.54 -2.24
N VAL A 444 -1.77 -13.66 -2.68
CA VAL A 444 -1.25 -12.55 -1.87
C VAL A 444 -2.35 -11.59 -1.43
N THR A 445 -3.36 -11.37 -2.28
CA THR A 445 -4.44 -10.42 -2.01
C THR A 445 -5.51 -10.93 -1.04
N SER A 446 -5.54 -12.24 -0.77
CA SER A 446 -6.58 -12.88 0.04
C SER A 446 -6.05 -13.79 1.17
N ASP A 447 -4.73 -14.08 1.21
CA ASP A 447 -4.16 -14.95 2.25
C ASP A 447 -4.28 -14.28 3.64
N PRO A 448 -4.97 -14.93 4.60
CA PRO A 448 -5.15 -14.39 5.96
C PRO A 448 -3.86 -14.05 6.69
N LYS A 449 -2.74 -14.69 6.34
CA LYS A 449 -1.44 -14.35 6.94
C LYS A 449 -0.97 -12.93 6.67
N PHE A 450 -1.53 -12.28 5.65
CA PHE A 450 -1.22 -10.90 5.27
C PHE A 450 -2.35 -9.92 5.59
N SER A 451 -3.52 -10.39 6.05
CA SER A 451 -4.67 -9.54 6.36
C SER A 451 -4.52 -8.80 7.68
N ASP A 452 -5.43 -7.87 7.94
CA ASP A 452 -5.53 -7.16 9.22
C ASP A 452 -5.71 -8.17 10.36
N PRO A 453 -4.81 -8.18 11.36
CA PRO A 453 -4.91 -9.10 12.47
C PRO A 453 -5.74 -8.57 13.65
N PHE A 454 -6.21 -7.31 13.60
CA PHE A 454 -6.93 -6.74 14.74
C PHE A 454 -8.33 -7.33 14.88
N ASN A 455 -8.70 -7.59 16.13
CA ASN A 455 -10.03 -8.02 16.50
C ASN A 455 -10.89 -6.78 16.72
N TYR A 456 -11.88 -6.57 15.87
CA TYR A 456 -12.83 -5.46 15.97
C TYR A 456 -14.13 -5.86 16.66
N GLY A 457 -14.22 -7.07 17.19
CA GLY A 457 -15.36 -7.56 17.96
C GLY A 457 -16.48 -8.19 17.14
N ASP A 458 -16.16 -8.69 15.94
CA ASP A 458 -17.09 -9.41 15.06
C ASP A 458 -17.52 -10.77 15.64
#